data_fe6f5e66d7c20c54bb855f6fe10f0444
#
_entry.id   fe6f5e66d7c20c54bb855f6fe10f0444
#
_cell.length_a   1.000
_cell.length_b   1.000
_cell.length_c   1.000
_cell.angle_alpha   90.00
_cell.angle_beta   90.00
_cell.angle_gamma   90.00
#
_symmetry.space_group_name_H-M   'P 1'
#
loop_
_entity.id
_entity.type
_entity.pdbx_description
1 polymer ?
#
loop_
_entity_poly.entity_id
_entity_poly.type
_entity_poly.pdbx_seq_one_letter_code
_entity_poly.pdbx_strand_id
1 'polypeptide(L)'
;MTEAGIDRGGQERSDPRIDLGLEGRVVLVTGGVRGVGAGISAVFAEQGTTVVTCARRPGEGLPYEFHSCDVRDPDAVADLVAAIVDRHGRLDVVVNNAGGSPYVLAAEASPKFHQKIVELNLLGMLHVSQAANAVMQDQPNGGSIVSISSVSAGRPSPGTAAYSAAKAGVESLTTTLAVEWAPKVRVNALVVGMVETEQVELFYGDAESQAAVAATVPLGRLAKPADIGWAAAFLASDAAAYISGAKMAVHGGGEPPAYLSASSANK
;
A
#
# COMPACT_ATOMS: atom_id res chain seq x y z
N MET A 1 -2.52 52.32 30.18
CA MET A 1 -3.06 51.03 30.67
C MET A 1 -2.41 49.96 29.84
N THR A 2 -1.32 49.42 30.31
CA THR A 2 -0.47 48.44 29.66
C THR A 2 -0.94 47.05 30.06
N GLU A 3 -1.33 46.25 29.09
CA GLU A 3 -1.66 44.85 29.27
C GLU A 3 -0.42 44.05 29.65
N ALA A 4 -0.47 43.45 30.79
CA ALA A 4 0.53 42.52 31.25
C ALA A 4 0.44 41.21 30.48
N GLY A 5 1.40 40.95 29.56
CA GLY A 5 1.59 39.69 28.93
C GLY A 5 2.04 38.62 29.94
N ILE A 6 1.27 37.59 30.10
CA ILE A 6 1.65 36.42 30.89
C ILE A 6 2.70 35.63 30.12
N ASP A 7 3.92 35.69 30.58
CA ASP A 7 5.03 34.83 30.20
C ASP A 7 4.67 33.39 30.60
N ARG A 8 4.27 32.57 29.62
CA ARG A 8 4.14 31.12 29.80
C ARG A 8 5.45 30.50 29.36
N GLY A 9 6.20 30.05 30.35
CA GLY A 9 7.51 29.44 30.25
C GLY A 9 7.68 28.53 29.05
N GLY A 10 8.86 28.64 28.42
CA GLY A 10 9.28 27.89 27.25
C GLY A 10 9.35 26.39 27.50
N GLN A 11 8.24 25.73 27.39
CA GLN A 11 8.19 24.34 27.00
C GLN A 11 8.23 24.32 25.48
N GLU A 12 9.32 23.84 24.92
CA GLU A 12 9.33 23.37 23.54
C GLU A 12 8.08 22.51 23.37
N ARG A 13 7.16 22.95 22.52
CA ARG A 13 6.04 22.11 22.14
C ARG A 13 6.67 20.93 21.43
N SER A 14 6.75 19.78 22.10
CA SER A 14 7.02 18.53 21.42
C SER A 14 6.08 18.49 20.24
N ASP A 15 6.63 18.34 19.04
CA ASP A 15 5.88 18.18 17.80
C ASP A 15 4.82 17.10 18.07
N PRO A 16 3.52 17.37 17.89
CA PRO A 16 2.45 16.44 18.27
C PRO A 16 2.33 15.26 17.30
N ARG A 17 3.42 14.91 16.60
CA ARG A 17 3.45 13.69 15.81
C ARG A 17 3.25 12.50 16.72
N ILE A 18 2.26 11.68 16.41
CA ILE A 18 2.03 10.41 17.07
C ILE A 18 3.27 9.55 16.80
N ASP A 19 3.96 9.14 17.86
CA ASP A 19 5.02 8.13 17.71
C ASP A 19 4.37 6.81 17.30
N LEU A 20 4.71 6.35 16.11
CA LEU A 20 4.24 5.08 15.57
C LEU A 20 5.08 3.88 16.04
N GLY A 21 6.17 4.09 16.77
CA GLY A 21 7.08 3.03 17.21
C GLY A 21 7.74 2.28 16.05
N LEU A 22 8.01 2.96 14.94
CA LEU A 22 8.59 2.37 13.73
C LEU A 22 10.10 2.57 13.62
N GLU A 23 10.69 3.44 14.42
CA GLU A 23 12.13 3.73 14.37
C GLU A 23 12.98 2.45 14.48
N GLY A 24 13.96 2.32 13.61
CA GLY A 24 14.87 1.17 13.57
C GLY A 24 14.26 -0.14 13.05
N ARG A 25 12.99 -0.18 12.66
CA ARG A 25 12.39 -1.37 12.02
C ARG A 25 12.87 -1.52 10.58
N VAL A 26 12.96 -2.77 10.12
CA VAL A 26 13.29 -3.13 8.73
C VAL A 26 12.00 -3.36 7.96
N VAL A 27 11.83 -2.64 6.85
CA VAL A 27 10.61 -2.61 6.05
C VAL A 27 10.91 -2.97 4.61
N LEU A 28 10.28 -4.01 4.09
CA LEU A 28 10.31 -4.36 2.67
C LEU A 28 9.08 -3.75 1.96
N VAL A 29 9.31 -2.91 0.94
CA VAL A 29 8.26 -2.38 0.07
C VAL A 29 8.42 -2.97 -1.34
N THR A 30 7.54 -3.88 -1.74
CA THR A 30 7.58 -4.43 -3.10
C THR A 30 7.05 -3.41 -4.11
N GLY A 31 7.76 -3.24 -5.24
CA GLY A 31 7.46 -2.15 -6.18
C GLY A 31 7.70 -0.76 -5.58
N GLY A 32 8.55 -0.64 -4.56
CA GLY A 32 8.82 0.58 -3.81
C GLY A 32 9.60 1.68 -4.54
N VAL A 33 9.83 1.51 -5.85
CA VAL A 33 10.73 2.35 -6.64
C VAL A 33 10.04 3.46 -7.43
N ARG A 34 8.72 3.50 -7.48
CA ARG A 34 7.92 4.53 -8.18
C ARG A 34 6.47 4.57 -7.68
N GLY A 35 5.73 5.60 -8.09
CA GLY A 35 4.30 5.74 -7.83
C GLY A 35 3.93 5.61 -6.36
N VAL A 36 2.89 4.83 -6.09
CA VAL A 36 2.41 4.57 -4.73
C VAL A 36 3.50 3.96 -3.86
N GLY A 37 4.28 3.00 -4.40
CA GLY A 37 5.36 2.35 -3.67
C GLY A 37 6.46 3.29 -3.23
N ALA A 38 6.87 4.24 -4.08
CA ALA A 38 7.88 5.25 -3.71
C ALA A 38 7.37 6.17 -2.59
N GLY A 39 6.09 6.58 -2.65
CA GLY A 39 5.47 7.37 -1.58
C GLY A 39 5.37 6.62 -0.26
N ILE A 40 5.06 5.31 -0.30
CA ILE A 40 5.09 4.44 0.87
C ILE A 40 6.52 4.38 1.43
N SER A 41 7.52 4.12 0.58
CA SER A 41 8.94 4.04 0.97
C SER A 41 9.40 5.34 1.63
N ALA A 42 9.00 6.50 1.10
CA ALA A 42 9.34 7.81 1.65
C ALA A 42 8.77 8.00 3.06
N VAL A 43 7.48 7.69 3.26
CA VAL A 43 6.85 7.83 4.58
C VAL A 43 7.50 6.90 5.61
N PHE A 44 7.80 5.65 5.26
CA PHE A 44 8.50 4.76 6.18
C PHE A 44 9.90 5.28 6.53
N ALA A 45 10.65 5.81 5.55
CA ALA A 45 11.96 6.41 5.81
C ALA A 45 11.87 7.64 6.74
N GLU A 46 10.84 8.49 6.57
CA GLU A 46 10.55 9.61 7.49
C GLU A 46 10.26 9.16 8.93
N GLN A 47 9.82 7.92 9.12
CA GLN A 47 9.59 7.30 10.43
C GLN A 47 10.86 6.63 11.01
N GLY A 48 12.04 6.84 10.42
CA GLY A 48 13.31 6.29 10.92
C GLY A 48 13.49 4.79 10.67
N THR A 49 12.76 4.21 9.71
CA THR A 49 12.90 2.79 9.37
C THR A 49 14.06 2.56 8.38
N THR A 50 14.60 1.35 8.38
CA THR A 50 15.45 0.87 7.30
C THR A 50 14.56 0.36 6.17
N VAL A 51 14.46 1.13 5.08
CA VAL A 51 13.62 0.78 3.92
C VAL A 51 14.43 -0.04 2.93
N VAL A 52 13.93 -1.22 2.61
CA VAL A 52 14.38 -2.07 1.51
C VAL A 52 13.30 -2.12 0.44
N THR A 53 13.69 -1.92 -0.81
CA THR A 53 12.77 -1.97 -1.95
C THR A 53 13.14 -3.08 -2.91
N CYS A 54 12.15 -3.64 -3.58
CA CYS A 54 12.41 -4.55 -4.69
C CYS A 54 11.50 -4.25 -5.90
N ALA A 55 12.06 -4.49 -7.07
CA ALA A 55 11.37 -4.44 -8.35
C ALA A 55 12.21 -5.18 -9.39
N ARG A 56 11.66 -5.43 -10.58
CA ARG A 56 12.43 -6.03 -11.69
C ARG A 56 13.55 -5.12 -12.23
N ARG A 57 13.44 -3.81 -12.01
CA ARG A 57 14.43 -2.80 -12.42
C ARG A 57 14.52 -1.73 -11.33
N PRO A 58 15.71 -1.15 -11.11
CA PRO A 58 15.86 -0.07 -10.14
C PRO A 58 15.05 1.16 -10.54
N GLY A 59 14.67 1.95 -9.57
CA GLY A 59 14.19 3.32 -9.76
C GLY A 59 15.35 4.30 -9.84
N GLU A 60 15.08 5.51 -10.34
CA GLU A 60 16.08 6.58 -10.37
C GLU A 60 16.10 7.35 -9.05
N GLY A 61 17.31 7.60 -8.53
CA GLY A 61 17.55 8.55 -7.45
C GLY A 61 16.95 8.19 -6.07
N LEU A 62 16.54 6.95 -5.85
CA LEU A 62 16.00 6.54 -4.54
C LEU A 62 17.14 6.21 -3.56
N PRO A 63 17.08 6.73 -2.32
CA PRO A 63 18.14 6.54 -1.32
C PRO A 63 18.00 5.21 -0.56
N TYR A 64 17.13 4.30 -1.01
CA TYR A 64 16.83 3.05 -0.30
C TYR A 64 17.62 1.88 -0.86
N GLU A 65 17.86 0.88 -0.01
CA GLU A 65 18.40 -0.40 -0.47
C GLU A 65 17.47 -1.01 -1.52
N PHE A 66 18.05 -1.48 -2.62
CA PHE A 66 17.31 -2.04 -3.74
C PHE A 66 17.78 -3.44 -4.08
N HIS A 67 16.81 -4.34 -4.28
CA HIS A 67 17.04 -5.68 -4.81
C HIS A 67 16.25 -5.90 -6.09
N SER A 68 16.90 -6.45 -7.12
CA SER A 68 16.18 -6.91 -8.32
C SER A 68 15.44 -8.20 -8.00
N CYS A 69 14.10 -8.16 -8.05
CA CYS A 69 13.28 -9.34 -7.77
C CYS A 69 11.98 -9.26 -8.58
N ASP A 70 11.58 -10.37 -9.18
CA ASP A 70 10.24 -10.56 -9.70
C ASP A 70 9.42 -11.33 -8.66
N VAL A 71 8.45 -10.67 -8.04
CA VAL A 71 7.61 -11.27 -6.98
C VAL A 71 6.79 -12.48 -7.44
N ARG A 72 6.70 -12.73 -8.75
CA ARG A 72 6.05 -13.92 -9.31
C ARG A 72 6.90 -15.17 -9.20
N ASP A 73 8.19 -15.01 -8.98
CA ASP A 73 9.16 -16.09 -8.80
C ASP A 73 9.36 -16.35 -7.30
N PRO A 74 8.85 -17.47 -6.75
CA PRO A 74 8.94 -17.76 -5.32
C PRO A 74 10.38 -17.98 -4.84
N ASP A 75 11.28 -18.51 -5.68
CA ASP A 75 12.68 -18.72 -5.32
C ASP A 75 13.40 -17.38 -5.21
N ALA A 76 13.21 -16.46 -6.18
CA ALA A 76 13.75 -15.11 -6.10
C ALA A 76 13.21 -14.31 -4.90
N VAL A 77 11.96 -14.56 -4.48
CA VAL A 77 11.39 -13.97 -3.27
C VAL A 77 12.02 -14.54 -2.01
N ALA A 78 12.27 -15.85 -1.94
CA ALA A 78 12.95 -16.48 -0.82
C ALA A 78 14.37 -15.94 -0.66
N ASP A 79 15.13 -15.82 -1.76
CA ASP A 79 16.47 -15.24 -1.78
C ASP A 79 16.48 -13.78 -1.32
N LEU A 80 15.49 -12.98 -1.76
CA LEU A 80 15.33 -11.60 -1.32
C LEU A 80 15.15 -11.49 0.19
N VAL A 81 14.22 -12.28 0.75
CA VAL A 81 13.95 -12.26 2.19
C VAL A 81 15.16 -12.73 2.99
N ALA A 82 15.85 -13.79 2.53
CA ALA A 82 17.09 -14.27 3.14
C ALA A 82 18.17 -13.18 3.14
N ALA A 83 18.38 -12.49 2.01
CA ALA A 83 19.39 -11.41 1.91
C ALA A 83 19.07 -10.23 2.87
N ILE A 84 17.78 -9.90 3.07
CA ILE A 84 17.37 -8.87 4.03
C ILE A 84 17.72 -9.32 5.45
N VAL A 85 17.39 -10.55 5.81
CA VAL A 85 17.66 -11.09 7.16
C VAL A 85 19.15 -11.21 7.41
N ASP A 86 19.93 -11.69 6.45
CA ASP A 86 21.39 -11.79 6.56
C ASP A 86 22.04 -10.44 6.79
N ARG A 87 21.51 -9.39 6.16
CA ARG A 87 22.08 -8.03 6.26
C ARG A 87 21.63 -7.27 7.51
N HIS A 88 20.35 -7.37 7.86
CA HIS A 88 19.72 -6.54 8.90
C HIS A 88 19.35 -7.31 10.16
N GLY A 89 19.44 -8.64 10.15
CA GLY A 89 19.12 -9.51 11.28
C GLY A 89 17.60 -9.65 11.53
N ARG A 90 16.74 -8.98 10.75
CA ARG A 90 15.29 -8.94 10.96
C ARG A 90 14.53 -8.46 9.73
N LEU A 91 13.22 -8.76 9.70
CA LEU A 91 12.24 -8.16 8.78
C LEU A 91 10.95 -7.92 9.57
N ASP A 92 10.60 -6.65 9.83
CA ASP A 92 9.49 -6.30 10.73
C ASP A 92 8.20 -6.00 9.98
N VAL A 93 8.33 -5.42 8.80
CA VAL A 93 7.16 -4.97 8.01
C VAL A 93 7.36 -5.36 6.55
N VAL A 94 6.29 -5.87 5.96
CA VAL A 94 6.18 -6.02 4.50
C VAL A 94 5.02 -5.18 4.00
N VAL A 95 5.27 -4.37 2.98
CA VAL A 95 4.22 -3.72 2.20
C VAL A 95 4.18 -4.34 0.81
N ASN A 96 3.17 -5.17 0.56
CA ASN A 96 2.89 -5.77 -0.73
C ASN A 96 2.22 -4.75 -1.65
N ASN A 97 3.04 -3.99 -2.38
CA ASN A 97 2.56 -2.96 -3.29
C ASN A 97 2.77 -3.32 -4.77
N ALA A 98 3.73 -4.19 -5.10
CA ALA A 98 3.96 -4.60 -6.49
C ALA A 98 2.68 -5.08 -7.17
N GLY A 99 2.29 -4.45 -8.28
CA GLY A 99 1.04 -4.77 -8.96
C GLY A 99 0.71 -3.80 -10.07
N GLY A 100 -0.50 -3.97 -10.63
CA GLY A 100 -1.05 -3.14 -11.70
C GLY A 100 -1.60 -3.96 -12.84
N SER A 101 -2.33 -3.30 -13.73
CA SER A 101 -2.89 -3.89 -14.95
C SER A 101 -3.04 -2.82 -16.01
N PRO A 102 -2.65 -3.09 -17.27
CA PRO A 102 -3.11 -2.31 -18.40
C PRO A 102 -4.63 -2.44 -18.57
N TYR A 103 -5.25 -1.45 -19.19
CA TYR A 103 -6.66 -1.49 -19.55
C TYR A 103 -6.85 -2.39 -20.80
N VAL A 104 -7.58 -3.49 -20.64
CA VAL A 104 -8.00 -4.38 -21.76
C VAL A 104 -9.34 -5.01 -21.41
N LEU A 105 -10.34 -4.89 -22.28
CA LEU A 105 -11.64 -5.52 -22.07
C LEU A 105 -11.51 -7.05 -21.98
N ALA A 106 -12.30 -7.69 -21.14
CA ALA A 106 -12.19 -9.13 -20.88
C ALA A 106 -12.38 -9.99 -22.14
N ALA A 107 -13.22 -9.54 -23.08
CA ALA A 107 -13.45 -10.23 -24.36
C ALA A 107 -12.25 -10.14 -25.33
N GLU A 108 -11.37 -9.16 -25.13
CA GLU A 108 -10.22 -8.89 -26.00
C GLU A 108 -8.91 -9.44 -25.43
N ALA A 109 -8.87 -9.61 -24.12
CA ALA A 109 -7.69 -10.07 -23.41
C ALA A 109 -7.45 -11.58 -23.63
N SER A 110 -6.19 -11.95 -23.90
CA SER A 110 -5.83 -13.37 -24.01
C SER A 110 -5.85 -14.08 -22.65
N PRO A 111 -6.06 -15.41 -22.60
CA PRO A 111 -5.93 -16.19 -21.37
C PRO A 111 -4.57 -15.99 -20.67
N LYS A 112 -3.49 -15.89 -21.43
CA LYS A 112 -2.14 -15.64 -20.92
C LYS A 112 -2.00 -14.25 -20.29
N PHE A 113 -2.71 -13.24 -20.81
CA PHE A 113 -2.77 -11.92 -20.19
C PHE A 113 -3.41 -12.02 -18.79
N HIS A 114 -4.59 -12.63 -18.70
CA HIS A 114 -5.29 -12.79 -17.41
C HIS A 114 -4.44 -13.56 -16.39
N GLN A 115 -3.80 -14.66 -16.82
CA GLN A 115 -2.90 -15.43 -15.96
C GLN A 115 -1.78 -14.55 -15.38
N LYS A 116 -1.09 -13.77 -16.22
CA LYS A 116 0.00 -12.87 -15.77
C LYS A 116 -0.47 -11.80 -14.80
N ILE A 117 -1.70 -11.29 -14.97
CA ILE A 117 -2.29 -10.31 -14.05
C ILE A 117 -2.54 -10.95 -12.69
N VAL A 118 -3.10 -12.16 -12.64
CA VAL A 118 -3.34 -12.90 -11.40
C VAL A 118 -2.01 -13.28 -10.72
N GLU A 119 -1.04 -13.79 -11.49
CA GLU A 119 0.30 -14.10 -10.98
C GLU A 119 0.96 -12.90 -10.30
N LEU A 120 0.89 -11.71 -10.90
CA LEU A 120 1.50 -10.51 -10.33
C LEU A 120 0.72 -9.98 -9.11
N ASN A 121 -0.60 -9.83 -9.23
CA ASN A 121 -1.41 -9.06 -8.28
C ASN A 121 -1.96 -9.88 -7.11
N LEU A 122 -1.92 -11.22 -7.20
CA LEU A 122 -2.39 -12.13 -6.17
C LEU A 122 -1.28 -13.08 -5.71
N LEU A 123 -0.75 -13.92 -6.60
CA LEU A 123 0.23 -14.94 -6.22
C LEU A 123 1.55 -14.31 -5.78
N GLY A 124 2.03 -13.27 -6.46
CA GLY A 124 3.25 -12.56 -6.07
C GLY A 124 3.16 -11.97 -4.65
N MET A 125 1.99 -11.42 -4.27
CA MET A 125 1.75 -10.97 -2.91
C MET A 125 1.79 -12.14 -1.91
N LEU A 126 1.20 -13.28 -2.27
CA LEU A 126 1.19 -14.46 -1.40
C LEU A 126 2.60 -15.03 -1.21
N HIS A 127 3.42 -15.12 -2.26
CA HIS A 127 4.81 -15.58 -2.16
C HIS A 127 5.63 -14.71 -1.19
N VAL A 128 5.56 -13.39 -1.34
CA VAL A 128 6.27 -12.45 -0.45
C VAL A 128 5.74 -12.58 0.99
N SER A 129 4.44 -12.68 1.17
CA SER A 129 3.84 -12.82 2.49
C SER A 129 4.23 -14.12 3.18
N GLN A 130 4.29 -15.25 2.46
CA GLN A 130 4.72 -16.54 2.99
C GLN A 130 6.19 -16.53 3.42
N ALA A 131 7.08 -16.01 2.56
CA ALA A 131 8.51 -15.91 2.88
C ALA A 131 8.76 -15.01 4.10
N ALA A 132 8.09 -13.85 4.15
CA ALA A 132 8.18 -12.94 5.30
C ALA A 132 7.60 -13.56 6.58
N ASN A 133 6.45 -14.22 6.50
CA ASN A 133 5.84 -14.88 7.65
C ASN A 133 6.78 -15.91 8.27
N ALA A 134 7.47 -16.71 7.47
CA ALA A 134 8.43 -17.70 7.99
C ALA A 134 9.49 -17.07 8.90
N VAL A 135 10.02 -15.91 8.51
CA VAL A 135 10.97 -15.13 9.33
C VAL A 135 10.29 -14.51 10.55
N MET A 136 9.14 -13.86 10.35
CA MET A 136 8.43 -13.13 11.40
C MET A 136 7.92 -14.06 12.52
N GLN A 137 7.59 -15.31 12.22
CA GLN A 137 7.16 -16.31 13.24
C GLN A 137 8.29 -16.62 14.24
N ASP A 138 9.53 -16.59 13.79
CA ASP A 138 10.72 -16.87 14.64
C ASP A 138 11.22 -15.63 15.39
N GLN A 139 10.79 -14.43 14.99
CA GLN A 139 11.20 -13.18 15.65
C GLN A 139 10.48 -12.98 16.99
N PRO A 140 11.15 -12.39 18.01
CA PRO A 140 10.53 -12.08 19.31
C PRO A 140 9.28 -11.20 19.18
N ASN A 141 9.32 -10.19 18.30
CA ASN A 141 8.26 -9.18 18.14
C ASN A 141 7.28 -9.51 17.00
N GLY A 142 7.45 -10.67 16.33
CA GLY A 142 6.62 -11.01 15.18
C GLY A 142 6.81 -10.05 14.01
N GLY A 143 5.71 -9.67 13.36
CA GLY A 143 5.75 -8.74 12.23
C GLY A 143 4.39 -8.21 11.79
N SER A 144 4.40 -7.33 10.78
CA SER A 144 3.20 -6.77 10.17
C SER A 144 3.27 -6.83 8.64
N ILE A 145 2.23 -7.36 8.01
CA ILE A 145 2.09 -7.42 6.56
C ILE A 145 0.92 -6.54 6.15
N VAL A 146 1.17 -5.56 5.28
CA VAL A 146 0.18 -4.65 4.72
C VAL A 146 0.12 -4.85 3.21
N SER A 147 -1.03 -5.21 2.68
CA SER A 147 -1.22 -5.44 1.25
C SER A 147 -2.03 -4.32 0.60
N ILE A 148 -1.56 -3.83 -0.55
CA ILE A 148 -2.26 -2.81 -1.32
C ILE A 148 -3.33 -3.47 -2.18
N SER A 149 -4.59 -3.36 -1.76
CA SER A 149 -5.78 -3.70 -2.54
C SER A 149 -6.26 -2.49 -3.36
N SER A 150 -7.47 -2.52 -3.84
CA SER A 150 -8.04 -1.48 -4.69
C SER A 150 -9.55 -1.42 -4.52
N VAL A 151 -10.15 -0.25 -4.70
CA VAL A 151 -11.61 -0.11 -4.86
C VAL A 151 -12.17 -1.00 -5.97
N SER A 152 -11.35 -1.38 -6.95
CA SER A 152 -11.71 -2.34 -8.00
C SER A 152 -12.04 -3.74 -7.47
N ALA A 153 -11.64 -4.09 -6.26
CA ALA A 153 -11.98 -5.36 -5.62
C ALA A 153 -13.48 -5.47 -5.27
N GLY A 154 -14.10 -4.34 -4.92
CA GLY A 154 -15.48 -4.29 -4.42
C GLY A 154 -16.50 -3.63 -5.37
N ARG A 155 -16.06 -3.09 -6.53
CA ARG A 155 -16.95 -2.43 -7.50
C ARG A 155 -16.69 -2.90 -8.94
N PRO A 156 -17.65 -2.72 -9.86
CA PRO A 156 -17.38 -2.94 -11.29
C PRO A 156 -16.19 -2.11 -11.77
N SER A 157 -15.27 -2.75 -12.48
CA SER A 157 -14.06 -2.10 -13.02
C SER A 157 -13.81 -2.62 -14.44
N PRO A 158 -14.56 -2.11 -15.45
CA PRO A 158 -14.38 -2.49 -16.85
C PRO A 158 -12.94 -2.28 -17.31
N GLY A 159 -12.43 -3.21 -18.15
CA GLY A 159 -11.05 -3.19 -18.63
C GLY A 159 -10.00 -3.74 -17.66
N THR A 160 -10.39 -4.10 -16.44
CA THR A 160 -9.47 -4.64 -15.42
C THR A 160 -9.99 -5.90 -14.72
N ALA A 161 -10.75 -6.76 -15.41
CA ALA A 161 -11.46 -7.90 -14.81
C ALA A 161 -10.55 -8.82 -13.98
N ALA A 162 -9.41 -9.29 -14.54
CA ALA A 162 -8.49 -10.17 -13.82
C ALA A 162 -7.79 -9.46 -12.64
N TYR A 163 -7.52 -8.15 -12.77
CA TYR A 163 -6.97 -7.33 -11.69
C TYR A 163 -7.96 -7.19 -10.54
N SER A 164 -9.22 -6.87 -10.85
CA SER A 164 -10.28 -6.75 -9.84
C SER A 164 -10.47 -8.06 -9.07
N ALA A 165 -10.53 -9.19 -9.78
CA ALA A 165 -10.60 -10.52 -9.17
C ALA A 165 -9.38 -10.82 -8.29
N ALA A 166 -8.16 -10.47 -8.75
CA ALA A 166 -6.93 -10.64 -7.98
C ALA A 166 -6.95 -9.77 -6.69
N LYS A 167 -7.40 -8.52 -6.78
CA LYS A 167 -7.49 -7.64 -5.60
C LYS A 167 -8.58 -8.07 -4.61
N ALA A 168 -9.70 -8.61 -5.10
CA ALA A 168 -10.69 -9.27 -4.23
C ALA A 168 -10.09 -10.52 -3.54
N GLY A 169 -9.27 -11.28 -4.26
CA GLY A 169 -8.49 -12.38 -3.69
C GLY A 169 -7.50 -11.94 -2.61
N VAL A 170 -6.82 -10.80 -2.79
CA VAL A 170 -5.95 -10.18 -1.77
C VAL A 170 -6.73 -9.88 -0.50
N GLU A 171 -7.94 -9.33 -0.61
CA GLU A 171 -8.79 -9.03 0.56
C GLU A 171 -9.26 -10.30 1.28
N SER A 172 -9.56 -11.37 0.54
CA SER A 172 -9.91 -12.68 1.10
C SER A 172 -8.70 -13.31 1.81
N LEU A 173 -7.51 -13.31 1.18
CA LEU A 173 -6.28 -13.79 1.79
C LEU A 173 -5.92 -13.01 3.06
N THR A 174 -6.12 -11.69 3.07
CA THR A 174 -5.87 -10.85 4.25
C THR A 174 -6.60 -11.36 5.49
N THR A 175 -7.87 -11.67 5.37
CA THR A 175 -8.67 -12.18 6.50
C THR A 175 -8.28 -13.60 6.92
N THR A 176 -7.96 -14.46 5.96
CA THR A 176 -7.54 -15.85 6.23
C THR A 176 -6.16 -15.87 6.91
N LEU A 177 -5.17 -15.20 6.33
CA LEU A 177 -3.80 -15.19 6.84
C LEU A 177 -3.69 -14.48 8.21
N ALA A 178 -4.56 -13.51 8.49
CA ALA A 178 -4.64 -12.88 9.81
C ALA A 178 -5.00 -13.88 10.91
N VAL A 179 -5.79 -14.90 10.59
CA VAL A 179 -6.14 -15.99 11.53
C VAL A 179 -5.03 -17.03 11.61
N GLU A 180 -4.51 -17.47 10.46
CA GLU A 180 -3.51 -18.53 10.39
C GLU A 180 -2.17 -18.14 11.04
N TRP A 181 -1.79 -16.86 10.95
CA TRP A 181 -0.46 -16.39 11.38
C TRP A 181 -0.43 -15.67 12.73
N ALA A 182 -1.61 -15.53 13.35
CA ALA A 182 -1.70 -15.03 14.72
C ALA A 182 -1.04 -16.01 15.71
N PRO A 183 -0.55 -15.55 16.87
CA PRO A 183 -0.57 -14.16 17.33
C PRO A 183 0.65 -13.33 16.88
N LYS A 184 1.59 -13.93 16.17
CA LYS A 184 2.89 -13.34 15.84
C LYS A 184 2.84 -12.31 14.70
N VAL A 185 2.03 -12.57 13.68
CA VAL A 185 2.02 -11.73 12.48
C VAL A 185 0.63 -11.16 12.26
N ARG A 186 0.56 -9.82 12.16
CA ARG A 186 -0.66 -9.11 11.77
C ARG A 186 -0.72 -8.98 10.25
N VAL A 187 -1.87 -9.20 9.66
CA VAL A 187 -2.08 -9.10 8.21
C VAL A 187 -3.25 -8.18 7.93
N ASN A 188 -3.02 -7.10 7.19
CA ASN A 188 -4.04 -6.11 6.86
C ASN A 188 -3.95 -5.71 5.38
N ALA A 189 -5.01 -5.10 4.86
CA ALA A 189 -5.05 -4.54 3.51
C ALA A 189 -5.51 -3.09 3.50
N LEU A 190 -4.98 -2.31 2.56
CA LEU A 190 -5.47 -0.98 2.21
C LEU A 190 -6.28 -1.07 0.92
N VAL A 191 -7.55 -0.69 0.97
CA VAL A 191 -8.44 -0.59 -0.21
C VAL A 191 -8.26 0.80 -0.79
N VAL A 192 -7.37 0.91 -1.79
CA VAL A 192 -6.90 2.18 -2.32
C VAL A 192 -7.79 2.65 -3.47
N GLY A 193 -8.14 3.94 -3.45
CA GLY A 193 -8.87 4.63 -4.52
C GLY A 193 -7.94 5.11 -5.65
N MET A 194 -8.30 6.25 -6.21
CA MET A 194 -7.56 6.89 -7.30
C MET A 194 -6.38 7.69 -6.74
N VAL A 195 -5.16 7.43 -7.25
CA VAL A 195 -3.92 8.03 -6.77
C VAL A 195 -3.23 8.78 -7.90
N GLU A 196 -2.80 10.00 -7.62
CA GLU A 196 -1.96 10.80 -8.49
C GLU A 196 -0.51 10.27 -8.43
N THR A 197 -0.04 9.72 -9.53
CA THR A 197 1.32 9.22 -9.68
C THR A 197 1.95 9.84 -10.93
N GLU A 198 3.24 9.62 -11.15
CA GLU A 198 3.92 10.05 -12.40
C GLU A 198 3.30 9.43 -13.67
N GLN A 199 2.46 8.42 -13.53
CA GLN A 199 1.76 7.77 -14.64
C GLN A 199 0.28 8.15 -14.71
N VAL A 200 -0.14 9.19 -14.02
CA VAL A 200 -1.54 9.62 -13.92
C VAL A 200 -2.19 9.85 -15.29
N GLU A 201 -1.43 10.39 -16.25
CA GLU A 201 -1.91 10.62 -17.63
C GLU A 201 -2.30 9.34 -18.36
N LEU A 202 -1.60 8.21 -18.11
CA LEU A 202 -1.92 6.92 -18.73
C LEU A 202 -3.27 6.37 -18.28
N PHE A 203 -3.74 6.76 -17.09
CA PHE A 203 -4.96 6.23 -16.49
C PHE A 203 -6.13 7.20 -16.58
N TYR A 204 -5.88 8.51 -16.49
CA TYR A 204 -6.91 9.53 -16.36
C TYR A 204 -6.83 10.63 -17.43
N GLY A 205 -5.87 10.53 -18.36
CA GLY A 205 -5.74 11.49 -19.46
C GLY A 205 -5.08 12.81 -19.05
N ASP A 206 -5.44 13.87 -19.78
CA ASP A 206 -4.90 15.22 -19.58
C ASP A 206 -5.37 15.88 -18.26
N ALA A 207 -4.87 17.09 -17.98
CA ALA A 207 -5.15 17.81 -16.74
C ALA A 207 -6.66 18.09 -16.54
N GLU A 208 -7.42 18.33 -17.61
CA GLU A 208 -8.86 18.56 -17.53
C GLU A 208 -9.59 17.25 -17.15
N SER A 209 -9.24 16.15 -17.77
CA SER A 209 -9.74 14.81 -17.45
C SER A 209 -9.40 14.41 -16.01
N GLN A 210 -8.17 14.67 -15.57
CA GLN A 210 -7.73 14.42 -14.19
C GLN A 210 -8.53 15.24 -13.18
N ALA A 211 -8.80 16.52 -13.46
CA ALA A 211 -9.63 17.37 -12.62
C ALA A 211 -11.09 16.87 -12.56
N ALA A 212 -11.63 16.42 -13.69
CA ALA A 212 -12.97 15.82 -13.74
C ALA A 212 -13.06 14.52 -12.93
N VAL A 213 -12.02 13.67 -13.02
CA VAL A 213 -11.91 12.44 -12.19
C VAL A 213 -11.79 12.81 -10.72
N ALA A 214 -10.94 13.77 -10.34
CA ALA A 214 -10.78 14.23 -8.97
C ALA A 214 -12.09 14.76 -8.37
N ALA A 215 -12.92 15.43 -9.16
CA ALA A 215 -14.23 15.93 -8.75
C ALA A 215 -15.25 14.80 -8.44
N THR A 216 -15.03 13.57 -8.90
CA THR A 216 -15.85 12.42 -8.52
C THR A 216 -15.53 11.87 -7.14
N VAL A 217 -14.38 12.23 -6.57
CA VAL A 217 -13.99 11.83 -5.21
C VAL A 217 -14.57 12.82 -4.21
N PRO A 218 -15.28 12.38 -3.15
CA PRO A 218 -15.89 13.28 -2.16
C PRO A 218 -14.91 14.25 -1.50
N LEU A 219 -13.63 13.85 -1.29
CA LEU A 219 -12.57 14.76 -0.80
C LEU A 219 -12.07 15.75 -1.86
N GLY A 220 -12.60 15.75 -3.09
CA GLY A 220 -12.30 16.71 -4.16
C GLY A 220 -10.90 16.62 -4.76
N ARG A 221 -10.16 15.55 -4.49
CA ARG A 221 -8.82 15.32 -5.03
C ARG A 221 -8.48 13.85 -5.20
N LEU A 222 -7.54 13.55 -6.06
CA LEU A 222 -6.86 12.26 -6.06
C LEU A 222 -5.99 12.12 -4.79
N ALA A 223 -5.80 10.91 -4.32
CA ALA A 223 -4.86 10.64 -3.24
C ALA A 223 -3.42 10.89 -3.74
N LYS A 224 -2.55 11.38 -2.87
CA LYS A 224 -1.11 11.39 -3.11
C LYS A 224 -0.52 10.06 -2.64
N PRO A 225 0.61 9.59 -3.21
CA PRO A 225 1.30 8.40 -2.74
C PRO A 225 1.58 8.40 -1.23
N ALA A 226 1.88 9.56 -0.64
CA ALA A 226 2.08 9.71 0.79
C ALA A 226 0.81 9.44 1.62
N ASP A 227 -0.40 9.73 1.12
CA ASP A 227 -1.65 9.39 1.83
C ASP A 227 -1.74 7.88 2.08
N ILE A 228 -1.27 7.08 1.11
CA ILE A 228 -1.23 5.62 1.22
C ILE A 228 -0.08 5.19 2.14
N GLY A 229 1.05 5.88 2.07
CA GLY A 229 2.21 5.65 2.94
C GLY A 229 1.85 5.80 4.43
N TRP A 230 1.16 6.87 4.80
CA TRP A 230 0.73 7.10 6.18
C TRP A 230 -0.25 6.05 6.68
N ALA A 231 -1.19 5.62 5.83
CA ALA A 231 -2.11 4.53 6.18
C ALA A 231 -1.37 3.19 6.38
N ALA A 232 -0.37 2.91 5.53
CA ALA A 232 0.46 1.70 5.65
C ALA A 232 1.32 1.76 6.93
N ALA A 233 1.95 2.89 7.23
CA ALA A 233 2.74 3.10 8.44
C ALA A 233 1.89 2.94 9.71
N PHE A 234 0.68 3.49 9.73
CA PHE A 234 -0.27 3.28 10.84
C PHE A 234 -0.58 1.79 11.04
N LEU A 235 -0.96 1.05 9.99
CA LEU A 235 -1.27 -0.38 10.13
C LEU A 235 -0.04 -1.23 10.51
N ALA A 236 1.16 -0.79 10.14
CA ALA A 236 2.41 -1.45 10.52
C ALA A 236 2.82 -1.15 11.98
N SER A 237 2.34 -0.07 12.57
CA SER A 237 2.76 0.48 13.85
C SER A 237 2.21 -0.25 15.08
N ASP A 238 2.75 0.09 16.25
CA ASP A 238 2.25 -0.38 17.53
C ASP A 238 0.88 0.21 17.89
N ALA A 239 0.53 1.37 17.32
CA ALA A 239 -0.82 1.96 17.44
C ALA A 239 -1.91 1.06 16.83
N ALA A 240 -1.54 0.16 15.91
CA ALA A 240 -2.43 -0.82 15.28
C ALA A 240 -2.26 -2.24 15.84
N ALA A 241 -1.72 -2.43 17.04
CA ALA A 241 -1.39 -3.74 17.62
C ALA A 241 -2.59 -4.70 17.70
N TYR A 242 -3.81 -4.20 17.81
CA TYR A 242 -5.04 -5.00 17.86
C TYR A 242 -5.79 -5.04 16.52
N ILE A 243 -5.16 -4.56 15.42
CA ILE A 243 -5.75 -4.55 14.08
C ILE A 243 -5.07 -5.65 13.25
N SER A 244 -5.81 -6.72 12.96
CA SER A 244 -5.42 -7.81 12.05
C SER A 244 -6.64 -8.31 11.30
N GLY A 245 -6.51 -8.59 10.00
CA GLY A 245 -7.61 -8.97 9.10
C GLY A 245 -8.43 -7.77 8.57
N ALA A 246 -8.01 -6.54 8.85
CA ALA A 246 -8.72 -5.35 8.40
C ALA A 246 -8.50 -5.07 6.91
N LYS A 247 -9.55 -4.53 6.27
CA LYS A 247 -9.54 -3.96 4.93
C LYS A 247 -9.87 -2.47 5.06
N MET A 248 -8.83 -1.65 5.24
CA MET A 248 -8.98 -0.24 5.52
C MET A 248 -9.13 0.55 4.21
N ALA A 249 -10.23 1.28 4.07
CA ALA A 249 -10.50 2.11 2.92
C ALA A 249 -9.65 3.41 2.95
N VAL A 250 -8.89 3.64 1.88
CA VAL A 250 -8.10 4.85 1.64
C VAL A 250 -8.45 5.38 0.25
N HIS A 251 -9.64 5.98 0.13
CA HIS A 251 -10.22 6.33 -1.17
C HIS A 251 -11.01 7.65 -1.17
N GLY A 252 -10.78 8.52 -0.17
CA GLY A 252 -11.36 9.85 -0.15
C GLY A 252 -12.90 9.93 -0.04
N GLY A 253 -13.53 8.90 0.52
CA GLY A 253 -15.00 8.78 0.63
C GLY A 253 -15.61 7.87 -0.44
N GLY A 254 -14.82 7.33 -1.35
CA GLY A 254 -15.25 6.47 -2.46
C GLY A 254 -15.74 7.26 -3.66
N GLU A 255 -16.74 6.74 -4.35
CA GLU A 255 -17.36 7.37 -5.51
C GLU A 255 -18.87 7.43 -5.29
N PRO A 256 -19.52 8.58 -5.45
CA PRO A 256 -20.98 8.67 -5.37
C PRO A 256 -21.62 7.76 -6.43
N PRO A 257 -22.74 7.11 -6.12
CA PRO A 257 -23.49 6.36 -7.13
C PRO A 257 -23.86 7.23 -8.32
N ALA A 258 -23.56 6.78 -9.53
CA ALA A 258 -23.76 7.56 -10.76
C ALA A 258 -25.20 8.06 -10.96
N TYR A 259 -26.22 7.33 -10.46
CA TYR A 259 -27.60 7.75 -10.58
C TYR A 259 -27.93 9.05 -9.84
N LEU A 260 -27.15 9.40 -8.78
CA LEU A 260 -27.38 10.64 -8.03
C LEU A 260 -27.12 11.89 -8.89
N SER A 261 -26.13 11.84 -9.77
CA SER A 261 -25.86 12.94 -10.69
C SER A 261 -26.88 13.06 -11.81
N ALA A 262 -27.51 11.95 -12.18
CA ALA A 262 -28.56 11.90 -13.21
C ALA A 262 -29.96 12.27 -12.67
N SER A 263 -30.15 12.15 -11.35
CA SER A 263 -31.47 12.46 -10.73
C SER A 263 -31.67 13.95 -10.55
N SER A 264 -32.85 14.45 -10.88
CA SER A 264 -33.30 15.82 -10.57
C SER A 264 -34.01 15.92 -9.19
N ALA A 265 -34.25 14.80 -8.52
CA ALA A 265 -35.05 14.75 -7.30
C ALA A 265 -34.34 15.30 -6.05
N ASN A 266 -33.00 15.38 -6.09
CA ASN A 266 -32.15 15.79 -4.96
C ASN A 266 -31.30 17.04 -5.27
N LYS A 267 -31.75 17.87 -6.22
CA LYS A 267 -31.08 19.15 -6.57
C LYS A 267 -31.78 20.32 -5.91
#